data_3b160f8117fd7aaa2ab3b4a9d9f7518e
#
_entry.id   3b160f8117fd7aaa2ab3b4a9d9f7518e
#
_cell.length_a   1.000
_cell.length_b   1.000
_cell.length_c   1.000
_cell.angle_alpha   90.00
_cell.angle_beta   90.00
_cell.angle_gamma   90.00
#
_symmetry.space_group_name_H-M   'P 1'
#
loop_
_entity.id
_entity.type
_entity.pdbx_description
1 polymer ?
#
loop_
_entity_poly.entity_id
_entity_poly.type
_entity_poly.pdbx_seq_one_letter_code
_entity_poly.pdbx_strand_id
1 'polypeptide(L)'
;MSLDGALARIDAGLDASLSRLFDLIRLKSISADPAYRDDVRAAGEWCTRELASLGFEASLRETPGHPIVVAHWTGEVTNPDRHVLFYGHYDVQPVD
;
A
#
# COMPACT_ATOMS: atom_id res chain seq x y z
N MET A 1 -0.44 19.81 -12.07
CA MET A 1 -1.56 18.91 -12.48
C MET A 1 -2.87 19.49 -11.96
N SER A 2 -3.87 19.58 -12.80
CA SER A 2 -5.21 20.00 -12.38
C SER A 2 -6.01 18.85 -11.78
N LEU A 3 -7.09 19.19 -11.08
CA LEU A 3 -8.03 18.18 -10.60
C LEU A 3 -8.62 17.36 -11.75
N ASP A 4 -9.05 18.04 -12.83
CA ASP A 4 -9.60 17.34 -14.00
C ASP A 4 -8.58 16.40 -14.64
N GLY A 5 -7.32 16.80 -14.71
CA GLY A 5 -6.23 15.95 -15.19
C GLY A 5 -5.99 14.74 -14.30
N ALA A 6 -6.06 14.91 -12.98
CA ALA A 6 -5.92 13.81 -12.03
C ALA A 6 -7.08 12.81 -12.15
N LEU A 7 -8.31 13.29 -12.24
CA LEU A 7 -9.49 12.45 -12.41
C LEU A 7 -9.44 11.68 -13.74
N ALA A 8 -9.03 12.32 -14.81
CA ALA A 8 -8.87 11.67 -16.11
C ALA A 8 -7.83 10.54 -16.06
N ARG A 9 -6.74 10.71 -15.34
CA ARG A 9 -5.73 9.66 -15.15
C ARG A 9 -6.27 8.48 -14.33
N ILE A 10 -7.08 8.75 -13.31
CA ILE A 10 -7.73 7.71 -12.51
C ILE A 10 -8.64 6.88 -13.42
N ASP A 11 -9.48 7.52 -14.21
CA ASP A 11 -10.40 6.83 -15.12
C ASP A 11 -9.65 6.01 -16.17
N ALA A 12 -8.63 6.58 -16.78
CA ALA A 12 -7.83 5.89 -17.79
C ALA A 12 -7.03 4.71 -17.22
N GLY A 13 -6.64 4.78 -15.95
CA GLY A 13 -5.86 3.75 -15.28
C GLY A 13 -6.68 2.75 -14.47
N LEU A 14 -8.00 2.77 -14.54
CA LEU A 14 -8.87 1.98 -13.68
C LEU A 14 -8.59 0.48 -13.78
N ASP A 15 -8.47 -0.05 -14.99
CA ASP A 15 -8.22 -1.49 -15.18
C ASP A 15 -6.90 -1.93 -14.55
N ALA A 16 -5.85 -1.12 -14.72
CA ALA A 16 -4.56 -1.39 -14.11
C ALA A 16 -4.63 -1.30 -12.58
N SER A 17 -5.38 -0.34 -12.05
CA SER A 17 -5.60 -0.19 -10.60
C SER A 17 -6.34 -1.38 -10.00
N LEU A 18 -7.37 -1.87 -10.70
CA LEU A 18 -8.11 -3.06 -10.29
C LEU A 18 -7.22 -4.31 -10.32
N SER A 19 -6.38 -4.44 -11.34
CA SER A 19 -5.43 -5.55 -11.44
C SER A 19 -4.48 -5.58 -10.24
N ARG A 20 -3.93 -4.42 -9.85
CA ARG A 20 -3.08 -4.31 -8.65
C ARG A 20 -3.84 -4.67 -7.38
N LEU A 21 -5.07 -4.20 -7.24
CA LEU A 21 -5.92 -4.55 -6.10
C LEU A 21 -6.13 -6.06 -6.02
N PHE A 22 -6.43 -6.71 -7.14
CA PHE A 22 -6.63 -8.15 -7.18
C PHE A 22 -5.37 -8.91 -6.80
N ASP A 23 -4.20 -8.45 -7.20
CA ASP A 23 -2.93 -9.06 -6.79
C ASP A 23 -2.75 -9.00 -5.27
N LEU A 24 -3.08 -7.87 -4.66
CA LEU A 24 -3.00 -7.72 -3.19
C LEU A 24 -3.97 -8.65 -2.48
N ILE A 25 -5.24 -8.68 -2.89
CA ILE A 25 -6.25 -9.49 -2.18
C ILE A 25 -6.12 -10.99 -2.44
N ARG A 26 -5.35 -11.43 -3.42
CA ARG A 26 -4.98 -12.85 -3.57
C ARG A 26 -4.02 -13.32 -2.49
N LEU A 27 -3.30 -12.41 -1.86
CA LEU A 27 -2.49 -12.71 -0.68
C LEU A 27 -3.44 -12.84 0.53
N LYS A 28 -3.37 -13.97 1.22
CA LYS A 28 -4.32 -14.29 2.30
C LYS A 28 -3.90 -13.62 3.60
N SER A 29 -3.94 -12.29 3.63
CA SER A 29 -3.44 -11.47 4.75
C SER A 29 -4.40 -11.45 5.93
N ILE A 30 -4.82 -12.64 6.39
CA ILE A 30 -5.75 -12.82 7.51
C ILE A 30 -4.98 -12.67 8.82
N SER A 31 -4.94 -11.47 9.36
CA SER A 31 -4.07 -11.11 10.49
C SER A 31 -4.45 -11.77 11.81
N ALA A 32 -5.72 -12.14 11.98
CA ALA A 32 -6.23 -12.71 13.22
C ALA A 32 -5.89 -14.20 13.39
N ASP A 33 -5.43 -14.87 12.33
CA ASP A 33 -5.13 -16.30 12.35
C ASP A 33 -3.63 -16.54 12.19
N PRO A 34 -2.93 -17.12 13.18
CA PRO A 34 -1.50 -17.39 13.10
C PRO A 34 -1.07 -18.27 11.91
N ALA A 35 -1.98 -19.07 11.36
CA ALA A 35 -1.73 -19.90 10.18
C ALA A 35 -1.40 -19.08 8.93
N TYR A 36 -1.83 -17.81 8.89
CA TYR A 36 -1.63 -16.89 7.76
C TYR A 36 -0.53 -15.86 8.01
N ARG A 37 0.32 -16.07 9.03
CA ARG A 37 1.39 -15.11 9.37
C ARG A 37 2.30 -14.80 8.18
N ASP A 38 2.70 -15.80 7.42
CA ASP A 38 3.58 -15.62 6.27
C ASP A 38 2.85 -14.90 5.13
N ASP A 39 1.56 -15.15 4.96
CA ASP A 39 0.72 -14.45 3.99
C ASP A 39 0.56 -12.97 4.34
N VAL A 40 0.39 -12.64 5.62
CA VAL A 40 0.34 -11.26 6.10
C VAL A 40 1.65 -10.54 5.80
N ARG A 41 2.79 -11.19 6.08
CA ARG A 41 4.10 -10.64 5.73
C ARG A 41 4.24 -10.41 4.23
N ALA A 42 3.82 -11.37 3.42
CA ALA A 42 3.88 -11.26 1.97
C ALA A 42 3.06 -10.07 1.45
N ALA A 43 1.90 -9.81 2.05
CA ALA A 43 1.08 -8.63 1.72
C ALA A 43 1.79 -7.33 2.10
N GLY A 44 2.43 -7.27 3.27
CA GLY A 44 3.24 -6.12 3.68
C GLY A 44 4.42 -5.87 2.74
N GLU A 45 5.10 -6.92 2.33
CA GLU A 45 6.18 -6.84 1.34
C GLU A 45 5.68 -6.35 -0.01
N TRP A 46 4.51 -6.81 -0.44
CA TRP A 46 3.87 -6.36 -1.67
C TRP A 46 3.59 -4.84 -1.61
N CYS A 47 2.99 -4.36 -0.51
CA CYS A 47 2.73 -2.94 -0.32
C CYS A 47 4.03 -2.11 -0.34
N THR A 48 5.09 -2.62 0.29
CA THR A 48 6.40 -1.97 0.32
C THR A 48 6.96 -1.82 -1.11
N ARG A 49 6.89 -2.87 -1.91
CA ARG A 49 7.36 -2.82 -3.31
C ARG A 49 6.52 -1.86 -4.15
N GLU A 50 5.19 -1.86 -3.97
CA GLU A 50 4.31 -0.95 -4.70
C GLU A 50 4.63 0.51 -4.40
N LEU A 51 4.79 0.85 -3.13
CA LEU A 51 5.15 2.22 -2.72
C LEU A 51 6.53 2.61 -3.26
N ALA A 52 7.50 1.71 -3.21
CA ALA A 52 8.83 1.96 -3.78
C ALA A 52 8.76 2.21 -5.29
N SER A 53 7.91 1.49 -6.01
CA SER A 53 7.73 1.66 -7.45
C SER A 53 7.16 3.03 -7.84
N LEU A 54 6.47 3.68 -6.89
CA LEU A 54 5.91 5.03 -7.07
C LEU A 54 6.90 6.15 -6.71
N GLY A 55 8.08 5.81 -6.20
CA GLY A 55 9.11 6.76 -5.82
C GLY A 55 9.21 7.05 -4.34
N PHE A 56 8.46 6.33 -3.50
CA PHE A 56 8.59 6.45 -2.05
C PHE A 56 9.82 5.69 -1.53
N GLU A 57 10.44 6.21 -0.49
CA GLU A 57 11.36 5.44 0.33
C GLU A 57 10.51 4.60 1.29
N ALA A 58 10.36 3.32 0.96
CA ALA A 58 9.46 2.42 1.65
C ALA A 58 10.23 1.31 2.37
N SER A 59 9.78 0.96 3.57
CA SER A 59 10.36 -0.11 4.36
C SER A 59 9.30 -0.90 5.10
N LEU A 60 9.55 -2.19 5.24
CA LEU A 60 8.77 -3.09 6.09
C LEU A 60 9.47 -3.13 7.45
N ARG A 61 8.79 -2.70 8.50
CA ARG A 61 9.36 -2.59 9.84
C ARG A 61 8.78 -3.65 10.76
N GLU A 62 9.65 -4.38 11.41
CA GLU A 62 9.25 -5.42 12.34
C GLU A 62 8.62 -4.83 13.60
N THR A 63 7.63 -5.54 14.15
CA THR A 63 6.98 -5.26 15.42
C THR A 63 6.83 -6.55 16.20
N PRO A 64 6.42 -6.52 17.48
CA PRO A 64 6.06 -7.74 18.20
C PRO A 64 4.90 -8.52 17.56
N GLY A 65 4.05 -7.84 16.78
CA GLY A 65 2.98 -8.43 16.00
C GLY A 65 3.36 -8.53 14.52
N HIS A 66 2.43 -8.14 13.65
CA HIS A 66 2.68 -8.10 12.22
C HIS A 66 3.52 -6.87 11.83
N PRO A 67 4.31 -6.96 10.76
CA PRO A 67 5.14 -5.81 10.35
C PRO A 67 4.31 -4.64 9.86
N ILE A 68 4.90 -3.44 9.97
CA ILE A 68 4.31 -2.17 9.52
C ILE A 68 5.04 -1.69 8.28
N VAL A 69 4.30 -1.23 7.29
CA VAL A 69 4.85 -0.56 6.11
C VAL A 69 4.92 0.94 6.40
N VAL A 70 6.12 1.51 6.24
CA VAL A 70 6.34 2.95 6.39
C VAL A 70 6.98 3.46 5.11
N ALA A 71 6.46 4.57 4.59
CA ALA A 71 6.97 5.15 3.37
C ALA A 71 6.99 6.68 3.45
N HIS A 72 8.06 7.27 2.92
CA HIS A 72 8.23 8.71 2.82
C HIS A 72 8.41 9.11 1.37
N TRP A 73 7.74 10.17 0.96
CA TRP A 73 7.95 10.74 -0.35
C TRP A 73 9.33 11.40 -0.43
N THR A 74 10.10 11.03 -1.43
CA THR A 74 11.45 11.56 -1.68
C THR A 74 11.54 12.43 -2.92
N GLY A 75 10.41 12.62 -3.61
CA GLY A 75 10.35 13.45 -4.80
C GLY A 75 10.26 14.94 -4.49
N GLU A 76 9.97 15.74 -5.53
CA GLU A 76 9.80 17.18 -5.38
C GLU A 76 8.69 17.53 -4.40
N VAL A 77 8.96 18.52 -3.57
CA VAL A 77 8.00 19.08 -2.60
C VAL A 77 7.77 20.54 -2.97
N THR A 78 6.54 20.88 -3.35
CA THR A 78 6.18 22.24 -3.74
C THR A 78 6.00 23.17 -2.53
N ASN A 79 5.65 22.61 -1.39
CA ASN A 79 5.50 23.35 -0.13
C ASN A 79 6.01 22.48 1.04
N PRO A 80 7.24 22.71 1.52
CA PRO A 80 7.85 21.90 2.58
C PRO A 80 7.17 22.05 3.95
N ASP A 81 6.32 23.08 4.13
CA ASP A 81 5.59 23.29 5.38
C ASP A 81 4.30 22.47 5.47
N ARG A 82 3.96 21.76 4.39
CA ARG A 82 2.74 20.95 4.35
C ARG A 82 3.09 19.47 4.25
N HIS A 83 2.43 18.69 5.09
CA HIS A 83 2.54 17.23 5.10
C HIS A 83 1.17 16.61 4.96
N VAL A 84 1.09 15.53 4.21
CA VAL A 84 -0.11 14.68 4.12
C VAL A 84 0.30 13.30 4.60
N LEU A 85 -0.41 12.80 5.60
CA LEU A 85 -0.22 11.45 6.10
C LEU A 85 -1.36 10.58 5.58
N PHE A 86 -0.99 9.54 4.82
CA PHE A 86 -1.92 8.49 4.42
C PHE A 86 -1.84 7.35 5.43
N TYR A 87 -3.00 6.87 5.84
CA TYR A 87 -3.11 5.70 6.69
C TYR A 87 -4.00 4.67 6.01
N GLY A 88 -3.62 3.41 6.12
CA GLY A 88 -4.42 2.29 5.67
C GLY A 88 -3.95 1.02 6.34
N HIS A 89 -4.63 -0.08 6.07
CA HIS A 89 -4.20 -1.38 6.54
C HIS A 89 -4.18 -2.36 5.36
N TYR A 90 -3.32 -3.38 5.43
CA TYR A 90 -3.17 -4.35 4.36
C TYR A 90 -3.71 -5.74 4.73
N ASP A 91 -4.22 -5.89 5.94
CA ASP A 91 -4.84 -7.13 6.38
C ASP A 91 -6.32 -7.21 6.04
N VAL A 92 -6.85 -8.41 6.09
CA VAL A 92 -8.27 -8.70 5.86
C VAL A 92 -8.84 -9.54 6.99
N GLN A 93 -10.16 -9.55 7.08
CA GLN A 93 -10.90 -10.38 8.02
C GLN A 93 -10.93 -11.83 7.53
N PRO A 94 -11.11 -12.81 8.45
CA PRO A 94 -11.38 -14.18 8.04
C PRO A 94 -12.62 -14.25 7.15
N VAL A 95 -12.58 -15.16 6.19
CA VAL A 95 -13.73 -15.42 5.32
C VAL A 95 -14.64 -16.45 5.97
N ASP A 96 -15.94 -16.35 5.71
CA ASP A 96 -16.94 -17.31 6.16
C ASP A 96 -16.96 -18.54 5.27
#